data_61e86365592f61e4b5f359b7b6450fbf
#
_entry.id   61e86365592f61e4b5f359b7b6450fbf
#
_cell.length_a   1.000
_cell.length_b   1.000
_cell.length_c   1.000
_cell.angle_alpha   90.00
_cell.angle_beta   90.00
_cell.angle_gamma   90.00
#
_symmetry.space_group_name_H-M   'P 1'
#
loop_
_entity.id
_entity.type
_entity.pdbx_description
1 polymer ?
#
loop_
_entity_poly.entity_id
_entity_poly.type
_entity_poly.pdbx_seq_one_letter_code
_entity_poly.pdbx_strand_id
1 'polypeptide(L)'
;MERKLNRINQMQVNTMSGLTFDRGLRALMRQDPDVIMVGETRDKETAEISVRAAITGHLVVSTLHTNDAISTIVRLEEMGVEPYMVANSLVGVVAQRLMRKVCPYCKKEVATSLSDRLALQEGIKYISKGTGCPHCNQTGYKGRIAIHEVIEIDSKVRKMISNQEEIEDIMK
;
A
#
# COMPACT_ATOMS: atom_id res chain seq x y z
N MET A 1 15.79 2.98 -12.24
CA MET A 1 15.52 4.09 -11.28
C MET A 1 14.68 5.13 -12.03
N GLU A 2 13.45 5.34 -11.59
CA GLU A 2 12.52 6.24 -12.30
C GLU A 2 12.86 7.73 -12.04
N ARG A 3 13.36 8.04 -10.85
CA ARG A 3 13.70 9.41 -10.48
C ARG A 3 14.89 9.46 -9.53
N LYS A 4 15.85 10.32 -9.83
CA LYS A 4 16.96 10.62 -8.92
C LYS A 4 16.51 11.69 -7.93
N LEU A 5 16.68 11.41 -6.65
CA LEU A 5 16.34 12.30 -5.54
C LEU A 5 17.62 12.87 -4.91
N ASN A 6 17.60 14.18 -4.63
CA ASN A 6 18.73 14.82 -3.95
C ASN A 6 18.78 14.40 -2.48
N ARG A 7 20.00 14.24 -1.94
CA ARG A 7 20.26 13.86 -0.54
C ARG A 7 19.77 12.46 -0.15
N ILE A 8 19.45 11.60 -1.11
CA ILE A 8 19.11 10.21 -0.89
C ILE A 8 20.11 9.37 -1.65
N ASN A 9 20.77 8.44 -0.96
CA ASN A 9 21.60 7.42 -1.59
C ASN A 9 20.67 6.42 -2.26
N GLN A 10 20.83 6.25 -3.57
CA GLN A 10 19.96 5.40 -4.35
C GLN A 10 20.79 4.33 -5.07
N MET A 11 20.35 3.09 -4.96
CA MET A 11 20.95 1.94 -5.63
C MET A 11 19.96 1.36 -6.64
N GLN A 12 20.40 1.18 -7.87
CA GLN A 12 19.61 0.53 -8.91
C GLN A 12 20.00 -0.95 -8.97
N VAL A 13 19.03 -1.83 -8.73
CA VAL A 13 19.20 -3.28 -8.91
C VAL A 13 19.52 -3.58 -10.38
N ASN A 14 20.48 -4.46 -10.60
CA ASN A 14 20.87 -4.98 -11.89
C ASN A 14 21.23 -6.46 -11.77
N THR A 15 20.27 -7.31 -12.05
CA THR A 15 20.40 -8.78 -11.94
C THR A 15 21.47 -9.35 -12.88
N MET A 16 21.71 -8.71 -14.03
CA MET A 16 22.75 -9.14 -14.97
C MET A 16 24.16 -8.98 -14.40
N SER A 17 24.38 -7.98 -13.55
CA SER A 17 25.65 -7.78 -12.83
C SER A 17 25.68 -8.49 -11.46
N GLY A 18 24.65 -9.25 -11.12
CA GLY A 18 24.51 -9.93 -9.84
C GLY A 18 24.13 -9.04 -8.68
N LEU A 19 23.74 -7.79 -8.92
CA LEU A 19 23.21 -6.89 -7.90
C LEU A 19 21.69 -7.07 -7.78
N THR A 20 21.30 -7.90 -6.84
CA THR A 20 19.90 -8.21 -6.50
C THR A 20 19.40 -7.31 -5.35
N PHE A 21 18.07 -7.31 -5.05
CA PHE A 21 17.52 -6.55 -3.93
C PHE A 21 18.12 -6.97 -2.59
N ASP A 22 18.24 -8.29 -2.34
CA ASP A 22 18.79 -8.82 -1.10
C ASP A 22 20.26 -8.40 -0.91
N ARG A 23 21.09 -8.51 -1.95
CA ARG A 23 22.51 -8.07 -1.90
C ARG A 23 22.63 -6.58 -1.65
N GLY A 24 21.81 -5.78 -2.37
CA GLY A 24 21.77 -4.34 -2.21
C GLY A 24 21.36 -3.93 -0.79
N LEU A 25 20.31 -4.54 -0.27
CA LEU A 25 19.80 -4.26 1.07
C LEU A 25 20.81 -4.66 2.16
N ARG A 26 21.47 -5.84 2.04
CA ARG A 26 22.55 -6.25 2.95
C ARG A 26 23.71 -5.26 2.96
N ALA A 27 24.07 -4.70 1.80
CA ALA A 27 25.11 -3.69 1.71
C ALA A 27 24.69 -2.36 2.35
N LEU A 28 23.45 -1.92 2.12
CA LEU A 28 22.88 -0.69 2.71
C LEU A 28 22.82 -0.76 4.24
N MET A 29 22.41 -1.88 4.83
CA MET A 29 22.35 -2.08 6.28
C MET A 29 23.73 -1.90 6.98
N ARG A 30 24.84 -2.01 6.25
CA ARG A 30 26.20 -1.78 6.78
C ARG A 30 26.68 -0.34 6.65
N GLN A 31 25.84 0.55 6.14
CA GLN A 31 26.13 1.97 5.95
C GLN A 31 25.48 2.86 7.02
N ASP A 32 25.03 2.25 8.12
CA ASP A 32 24.36 2.93 9.23
C ASP A 32 23.19 3.82 8.81
N PRO A 33 22.19 3.26 8.08
CA PRO A 33 21.05 4.04 7.64
C PRO A 33 19.97 4.10 8.73
N ASP A 34 19.35 5.26 8.92
CA ASP A 34 18.17 5.38 9.78
C ASP A 34 16.90 4.89 9.04
N VAL A 35 16.82 5.18 7.75
CA VAL A 35 15.66 4.87 6.90
C VAL A 35 16.10 4.14 5.64
N ILE A 36 15.44 3.03 5.36
CA ILE A 36 15.68 2.22 4.17
C ILE A 36 14.39 2.16 3.36
N MET A 37 14.45 2.56 2.08
CA MET A 37 13.33 2.36 1.16
C MET A 37 13.65 1.21 0.19
N VAL A 38 12.81 0.19 0.22
CA VAL A 38 12.82 -0.91 -0.75
C VAL A 38 11.69 -0.62 -1.74
N GLY A 39 12.03 -0.38 -3.00
CA GLY A 39 11.06 0.06 -4.02
C GLY A 39 9.85 -0.87 -4.11
N GLU A 40 10.08 -2.18 -3.98
CA GLU A 40 9.02 -3.19 -3.86
C GLU A 40 9.56 -4.48 -3.24
N THR A 41 8.70 -5.19 -2.53
CA THR A 41 8.96 -6.53 -1.99
C THR A 41 8.15 -7.54 -2.79
N ARG A 42 8.83 -8.41 -3.54
CA ARG A 42 8.19 -9.41 -4.42
C ARG A 42 8.52 -10.84 -4.06
N ASP A 43 9.60 -11.07 -3.35
CA ASP A 43 10.14 -12.39 -3.06
C ASP A 43 10.46 -12.55 -1.57
N LYS A 44 10.58 -13.81 -1.16
CA LYS A 44 10.86 -14.21 0.21
C LYS A 44 12.14 -13.56 0.77
N GLU A 45 13.22 -13.59 -0.01
CA GLU A 45 14.53 -13.11 0.45
C GLU A 45 14.51 -11.62 0.78
N THR A 46 13.91 -10.82 -0.11
CA THR A 46 13.71 -9.37 0.12
C THR A 46 12.81 -9.11 1.31
N ALA A 47 11.71 -9.88 1.47
CA ALA A 47 10.79 -9.75 2.59
C ALA A 47 11.48 -10.04 3.93
N GLU A 48 12.17 -11.18 4.04
CA GLU A 48 12.86 -11.56 5.27
C GLU A 48 13.93 -10.54 5.69
N ILE A 49 14.74 -10.04 4.74
CA ILE A 49 15.79 -9.07 5.08
C ILE A 49 15.16 -7.72 5.49
N SER A 50 14.11 -7.27 4.81
CA SER A 50 13.39 -6.04 5.13
C SER A 50 12.80 -6.09 6.55
N VAL A 51 12.14 -7.20 6.87
CA VAL A 51 11.56 -7.44 8.19
C VAL A 51 12.65 -7.50 9.29
N ARG A 52 13.76 -8.19 9.04
CA ARG A 52 14.88 -8.24 9.98
C ARG A 52 15.51 -6.87 10.19
N ALA A 53 15.66 -6.06 9.13
CA ALA A 53 16.15 -4.70 9.25
C ALA A 53 15.21 -3.85 10.14
N ALA A 54 13.90 -3.98 9.96
CA ALA A 54 12.90 -3.30 10.78
C ALA A 54 12.99 -3.71 12.25
N ILE A 55 13.07 -5.01 12.54
CA ILE A 55 13.21 -5.54 13.92
C ILE A 55 14.51 -5.04 14.59
N THR A 56 15.57 -4.83 13.82
CA THR A 56 16.86 -4.32 14.35
C THR A 56 16.93 -2.80 14.46
N GLY A 57 15.83 -2.08 14.29
CA GLY A 57 15.69 -0.67 14.60
C GLY A 57 15.70 0.29 13.41
N HIS A 58 15.79 -0.21 12.17
CA HIS A 58 15.71 0.64 10.98
C HIS A 58 14.25 0.92 10.63
N LEU A 59 13.95 2.14 10.20
CA LEU A 59 12.66 2.41 9.55
C LEU A 59 12.70 1.90 8.11
N VAL A 60 12.01 0.81 7.84
CA VAL A 60 11.92 0.24 6.50
C VAL A 60 10.59 0.64 5.85
N VAL A 61 10.66 1.25 4.68
CA VAL A 61 9.50 1.60 3.84
C VAL A 61 9.54 0.74 2.59
N SER A 62 8.46 0.03 2.29
CA SER A 62 8.37 -0.80 1.08
C SER A 62 6.99 -0.72 0.46
N THR A 63 6.85 -1.24 -0.75
CA THR A 63 5.56 -1.44 -1.40
C THR A 63 5.32 -2.91 -1.67
N LEU A 64 4.05 -3.31 -1.54
CA LEU A 64 3.55 -4.63 -1.93
C LEU A 64 2.33 -4.46 -2.84
N HIS A 65 2.09 -5.44 -3.69
CA HIS A 65 0.91 -5.47 -4.53
C HIS A 65 -0.20 -6.26 -3.83
N THR A 66 -1.01 -5.58 -3.03
CA THR A 66 -2.16 -6.13 -2.32
C THR A 66 -3.43 -5.35 -2.63
N ASN A 67 -4.59 -5.95 -2.39
CA ASN A 67 -5.87 -5.33 -2.67
C ASN A 67 -6.32 -4.34 -1.59
N ASP A 68 -5.94 -4.56 -0.36
CA ASP A 68 -6.27 -3.79 0.84
C ASP A 68 -5.12 -3.84 1.84
N ALA A 69 -5.22 -3.12 2.94
CA ALA A 69 -4.15 -3.01 3.91
C ALA A 69 -3.91 -4.32 4.68
N ILE A 70 -4.98 -5.03 5.03
CA ILE A 70 -4.88 -6.31 5.77
C ILE A 70 -4.26 -7.42 4.94
N SER A 71 -4.59 -7.51 3.66
CA SER A 71 -3.97 -8.47 2.74
C SER A 71 -2.45 -8.37 2.67
N THR A 72 -1.87 -7.26 3.11
CA THR A 72 -0.42 -7.09 3.23
C THR A 72 0.19 -8.04 4.26
N ILE A 73 -0.50 -8.27 5.38
CA ILE A 73 -0.06 -9.19 6.44
C ILE A 73 0.01 -10.59 5.87
N VAL A 74 -1.09 -11.06 5.29
CA VAL A 74 -1.18 -12.38 4.66
C VAL A 74 -0.12 -12.54 3.57
N ARG A 75 0.08 -11.50 2.77
CA ARG A 75 1.06 -11.54 1.68
C ARG A 75 2.49 -11.73 2.19
N LEU A 76 2.86 -11.12 3.31
CA LEU A 76 4.17 -11.33 3.93
C LEU A 76 4.31 -12.76 4.47
N GLU A 77 3.26 -13.33 5.06
CA GLU A 77 3.24 -14.72 5.53
C GLU A 77 3.33 -15.71 4.36
N GLU A 78 2.60 -15.48 3.27
CA GLU A 78 2.70 -16.27 2.03
C GLU A 78 4.11 -16.25 1.43
N MET A 79 4.83 -15.14 1.57
CA MET A 79 6.25 -15.05 1.17
C MET A 79 7.18 -15.80 2.14
N GLY A 80 6.65 -16.40 3.20
CA GLY A 80 7.38 -17.22 4.16
C GLY A 80 8.01 -16.44 5.30
N VAL A 81 7.50 -15.23 5.60
CA VAL A 81 7.86 -14.49 6.82
C VAL A 81 7.02 -15.01 7.97
N GLU A 82 7.65 -15.39 9.06
CA GLU A 82 6.97 -15.91 10.24
C GLU A 82 6.02 -14.86 10.87
N PRO A 83 4.80 -15.22 11.29
CA PRO A 83 3.81 -14.28 11.81
C PRO A 83 4.33 -13.38 12.94
N TYR A 84 5.10 -13.94 13.87
CA TYR A 84 5.70 -13.16 14.97
C TYR A 84 6.69 -12.10 14.45
N MET A 85 7.37 -12.36 13.34
CA MET A 85 8.27 -11.39 12.71
C MET A 85 7.48 -10.28 12.02
N VAL A 86 6.39 -10.62 11.32
CA VAL A 86 5.46 -9.65 10.74
C VAL A 86 4.91 -8.74 11.83
N ALA A 87 4.39 -9.32 12.91
CA ALA A 87 3.84 -8.60 14.05
C ALA A 87 4.82 -7.62 14.69
N ASN A 88 6.10 -7.97 14.79
CA ASN A 88 7.12 -7.15 15.44
C ASN A 88 7.79 -6.15 14.52
N SER A 89 7.67 -6.30 13.20
CA SER A 89 8.28 -5.39 12.22
C SER A 89 7.33 -4.33 11.70
N LEU A 90 6.04 -4.65 11.53
CA LEU A 90 5.06 -3.71 11.01
C LEU A 90 4.67 -2.66 12.06
N VAL A 91 4.64 -1.41 11.62
CA VAL A 91 4.11 -0.27 12.40
C VAL A 91 2.84 0.29 11.78
N GLY A 92 2.65 0.11 10.49
CA GLY A 92 1.44 0.52 9.79
C GLY A 92 1.45 0.11 8.34
N VAL A 93 0.27 0.05 7.76
CA VAL A 93 0.06 -0.27 6.34
C VAL A 93 -0.87 0.78 5.74
N VAL A 94 -0.54 1.23 4.54
CA VAL A 94 -1.36 2.15 3.76
C VAL A 94 -1.68 1.51 2.43
N ALA A 95 -2.93 1.08 2.24
CA ALA A 95 -3.40 0.68 0.92
C ALA A 95 -3.96 1.89 0.15
N GLN A 96 -3.68 1.96 -1.14
CA GLN A 96 -4.07 3.09 -1.98
C GLN A 96 -4.81 2.62 -3.23
N ARG A 97 -5.91 3.30 -3.55
CA ARG A 97 -6.63 3.14 -4.81
C ARG A 97 -6.77 4.48 -5.53
N LEU A 98 -6.52 4.48 -6.82
CA LEU A 98 -6.75 5.66 -7.66
C LEU A 98 -8.13 5.63 -8.28
N MET A 99 -8.98 6.55 -7.86
CA MET A 99 -10.33 6.72 -8.38
C MET A 99 -10.38 7.85 -9.41
N ARG A 100 -11.19 7.69 -10.45
CA ARG A 100 -11.44 8.77 -11.42
C ARG A 100 -12.29 9.86 -10.78
N LYS A 101 -11.89 11.11 -10.94
CA LYS A 101 -12.68 12.27 -10.48
C LYS A 101 -13.76 12.61 -11.50
N VAL A 102 -14.96 12.87 -11.02
CA VAL A 102 -16.03 13.42 -11.88
C VAL A 102 -15.57 14.76 -12.47
N CYS A 103 -15.80 14.95 -13.75
CA CYS A 103 -15.40 16.16 -14.46
C CYS A 103 -16.11 17.38 -13.89
N PRO A 104 -15.42 18.43 -13.44
CA PRO A 104 -16.02 19.61 -12.84
C PRO A 104 -16.88 20.42 -13.82
N TYR A 105 -16.60 20.32 -15.13
CA TYR A 105 -17.30 21.08 -16.15
C TYR A 105 -18.65 20.48 -16.58
N CYS A 106 -18.85 19.17 -16.36
CA CYS A 106 -20.11 18.51 -16.72
C CYS A 106 -20.69 17.71 -15.55
N LYS A 107 -20.23 17.98 -14.33
CA LYS A 107 -20.77 17.39 -13.10
C LYS A 107 -22.21 17.83 -12.91
N LYS A 108 -23.09 16.86 -12.66
CA LYS A 108 -24.50 17.10 -12.25
C LYS A 108 -24.82 16.25 -11.04
N GLU A 109 -25.64 16.78 -10.16
CA GLU A 109 -26.27 15.99 -9.10
C GLU A 109 -27.44 15.22 -9.67
N VAL A 110 -27.49 13.94 -9.41
CA VAL A 110 -28.58 13.06 -9.81
C VAL A 110 -29.09 12.28 -8.60
N ALA A 111 -30.38 12.02 -8.54
CA ALA A 111 -30.94 11.18 -7.48
C ALA A 111 -30.33 9.76 -7.58
N THR A 112 -30.09 9.16 -6.42
CA THR A 112 -29.59 7.79 -6.34
C THR A 112 -30.58 6.80 -6.92
N SER A 113 -30.12 5.93 -7.81
CA SER A 113 -30.89 4.78 -8.28
C SER A 113 -30.96 3.69 -7.20
N LEU A 114 -31.77 2.66 -7.42
CA LEU A 114 -31.82 1.52 -6.51
C LEU A 114 -30.45 0.81 -6.38
N SER A 115 -29.74 0.65 -7.48
CA SER A 115 -28.37 0.08 -7.49
C SER A 115 -27.37 0.97 -6.77
N ASP A 116 -27.48 2.30 -6.91
CA ASP A 116 -26.62 3.23 -6.15
C ASP A 116 -26.86 3.09 -4.64
N ARG A 117 -28.13 2.92 -4.21
CA ARG A 117 -28.49 2.78 -2.78
C ARG A 117 -28.02 1.46 -2.17
N LEU A 118 -27.95 0.38 -2.96
CA LEU A 118 -27.42 -0.91 -2.50
C LEU A 118 -25.89 -0.89 -2.32
N ALA A 119 -25.21 -0.02 -3.07
CA ALA A 119 -23.75 0.09 -3.03
C ALA A 119 -23.22 1.19 -2.09
N LEU A 120 -24.08 2.11 -1.65
CA LEU A 120 -23.72 3.25 -0.83
C LEU A 120 -24.30 3.13 0.59
N GLN A 121 -23.73 3.91 1.51
CA GLN A 121 -24.31 4.01 2.86
C GLN A 121 -25.75 4.52 2.83
N GLU A 122 -26.57 4.03 3.75
CA GLU A 122 -27.94 4.50 3.91
C GLU A 122 -28.00 6.01 4.12
N GLY A 123 -28.99 6.66 3.47
CA GLY A 123 -29.22 8.10 3.59
C GLY A 123 -28.66 8.96 2.45
N ILE A 124 -27.83 8.42 1.57
CA ILE A 124 -27.33 9.18 0.40
C ILE A 124 -28.45 9.29 -0.65
N LYS A 125 -29.01 10.49 -0.79
CA LYS A 125 -30.11 10.77 -1.73
C LYS A 125 -29.64 11.20 -3.11
N TYR A 126 -28.47 11.83 -3.21
CA TYR A 126 -27.92 12.38 -4.45
C TYR A 126 -26.46 11.99 -4.61
N ILE A 127 -26.04 11.77 -5.84
CA ILE A 127 -24.65 11.51 -6.23
C ILE A 127 -24.27 12.42 -7.39
N SER A 128 -22.97 12.65 -7.54
CA SER A 128 -22.43 13.40 -8.67
C SER A 128 -22.08 12.49 -9.82
N LYS A 129 -22.65 12.74 -11.00
CA LYS A 129 -22.31 12.04 -12.25
C LYS A 129 -21.85 13.05 -13.31
N GLY A 130 -20.84 12.67 -14.11
CA GLY A 130 -20.42 13.46 -15.27
C GLY A 130 -21.23 13.07 -16.51
N THR A 131 -21.82 14.06 -17.18
CA THR A 131 -22.63 13.81 -18.39
C THR A 131 -21.81 13.67 -19.66
N GLY A 132 -20.51 13.98 -19.61
CA GLY A 132 -19.65 14.11 -20.76
C GLY A 132 -19.59 15.54 -21.31
N CYS A 133 -18.40 15.98 -21.72
CA CYS A 133 -18.17 17.27 -22.38
C CYS A 133 -16.82 17.26 -23.11
N PRO A 134 -16.51 18.28 -23.95
CA PRO A 134 -15.22 18.36 -24.63
C PRO A 134 -14.01 18.37 -23.67
N HIS A 135 -14.15 18.97 -22.46
CA HIS A 135 -13.06 19.04 -21.47
C HIS A 135 -12.65 17.67 -20.89
N CYS A 136 -13.51 16.68 -20.96
CA CYS A 136 -13.24 15.31 -20.49
C CYS A 136 -13.29 14.27 -21.62
N ASN A 137 -13.26 14.70 -22.89
CA ASN A 137 -13.38 13.83 -24.07
C ASN A 137 -14.61 12.91 -23.95
N GLN A 138 -15.76 13.47 -23.57
CA GLN A 138 -17.05 12.81 -23.40
C GLN A 138 -17.09 11.69 -22.34
N THR A 139 -16.03 11.51 -21.56
CA THR A 139 -15.95 10.40 -20.57
C THR A 139 -16.72 10.69 -19.27
N GLY A 140 -17.04 11.94 -18.99
CA GLY A 140 -17.62 12.37 -17.70
C GLY A 140 -16.61 12.46 -16.56
N TYR A 141 -15.32 12.09 -16.79
CA TYR A 141 -14.26 12.07 -15.77
C TYR A 141 -13.05 12.87 -16.20
N LYS A 142 -12.41 13.56 -15.24
CA LYS A 142 -11.17 14.31 -15.47
C LYS A 142 -10.25 14.29 -14.25
N GLY A 143 -9.09 13.68 -14.43
CA GLY A 143 -8.11 13.48 -13.35
C GLY A 143 -8.44 12.30 -12.44
N ARG A 144 -7.59 12.10 -11.44
CA ARG A 144 -7.67 11.01 -10.47
C ARG A 144 -7.51 11.57 -9.06
N ILE A 145 -8.06 10.86 -8.09
CA ILE A 145 -7.86 11.09 -6.66
C ILE A 145 -7.48 9.77 -6.01
N ALA A 146 -6.54 9.82 -5.09
CA ALA A 146 -6.22 8.67 -4.26
C ALA A 146 -7.21 8.60 -3.10
N ILE A 147 -7.67 7.38 -2.81
CA ILE A 147 -8.30 7.03 -1.55
C ILE A 147 -7.37 6.07 -0.83
N HIS A 148 -7.30 6.16 0.47
CA HIS A 148 -6.39 5.41 1.29
C HIS A 148 -7.14 4.67 2.38
N GLU A 149 -6.75 3.44 2.61
CA GLU A 149 -7.02 2.67 3.81
C GLU A 149 -5.74 2.67 4.64
N VAL A 150 -5.84 3.02 5.91
CA VAL A 150 -4.68 3.13 6.81
C VAL A 150 -4.94 2.26 8.02
N ILE A 151 -4.04 1.32 8.28
CA ILE A 151 -4.07 0.47 9.47
C ILE A 151 -2.80 0.74 10.27
N GLU A 152 -2.96 1.16 11.51
CA GLU A 152 -1.89 1.21 12.50
C GLU A 152 -1.77 -0.16 13.16
N ILE A 153 -0.55 -0.69 13.26
CA ILE A 153 -0.29 -1.97 13.93
C ILE A 153 0.01 -1.68 15.40
N ASP A 154 -1.05 -1.48 16.15
CA ASP A 154 -1.00 -1.28 17.59
C ASP A 154 -0.70 -2.59 18.35
N SER A 155 -0.69 -2.52 19.67
CA SER A 155 -0.43 -3.69 20.52
C SER A 155 -1.50 -4.78 20.40
N LYS A 156 -2.76 -4.41 20.13
CA LYS A 156 -3.86 -5.36 19.94
C LYS A 156 -3.70 -6.09 18.61
N VAL A 157 -3.56 -5.36 17.50
CA VAL A 157 -3.37 -5.91 16.16
C VAL A 157 -2.11 -6.80 16.11
N ARG A 158 -1.02 -6.34 16.71
CA ARG A 158 0.23 -7.11 16.81
C ARG A 158 0.04 -8.47 17.46
N LYS A 159 -0.74 -8.51 18.54
CA LYS A 159 -1.06 -9.74 19.25
C LYS A 159 -1.91 -10.69 18.42
N MET A 160 -2.91 -10.15 17.69
CA MET A 160 -3.76 -10.92 16.78
C MET A 160 -2.94 -11.54 15.64
N ILE A 161 -2.03 -10.78 15.01
CA ILE A 161 -1.12 -11.31 13.99
C ILE A 161 -0.25 -12.44 14.57
N SER A 162 0.36 -12.21 15.73
CA SER A 162 1.22 -13.24 16.36
C SER A 162 0.49 -14.53 16.69
N ASN A 163 -0.80 -14.45 17.04
CA ASN A 163 -1.66 -15.56 17.36
C ASN A 163 -2.30 -16.21 16.12
N GLN A 164 -2.07 -15.65 14.93
CA GLN A 164 -2.72 -16.08 13.69
C GLN A 164 -4.25 -16.07 13.78
N GLU A 165 -4.82 -15.03 14.40
CA GLU A 165 -6.27 -14.84 14.48
C GLU A 165 -6.83 -14.54 13.09
N GLU A 166 -8.13 -14.81 12.89
CA GLU A 166 -8.76 -14.61 11.60
C GLU A 166 -8.75 -13.11 11.20
N ILE A 167 -8.52 -12.85 9.91
CA ILE A 167 -8.41 -11.49 9.35
C ILE A 167 -9.65 -10.64 9.65
N GLU A 168 -10.84 -11.27 9.67
CA GLU A 168 -12.11 -10.61 9.95
C GLU A 168 -12.18 -10.03 11.37
N ASP A 169 -11.46 -10.61 12.30
CA ASP A 169 -11.40 -10.14 13.69
C ASP A 169 -10.42 -8.97 13.84
N ILE A 170 -9.39 -8.89 12.99
CA ILE A 170 -8.46 -7.75 12.95
C ILE A 170 -9.16 -6.48 12.43
N MET A 171 -10.22 -6.63 11.64
CA MET A 171 -10.98 -5.51 11.05
C MET A 171 -12.07 -4.92 11.95
N LYS A 172 -12.33 -5.52 13.12
CA LYS A 172 -13.32 -5.07 14.12
C LYS A 172 -12.65 -4.21 15.19
#